data_200223e841d00b402e25b1ae9e2e4fe9
#
_entry.id   200223e841d00b402e25b1ae9e2e4fe9
#
_cell.length_a   1.000
_cell.length_b   1.000
_cell.length_c   1.000
_cell.angle_alpha   90.00
_cell.angle_beta   90.00
_cell.angle_gamma   90.00
#
_symmetry.space_group_name_H-M   'P 1'
#
loop_
_entity.id
_entity.type
_entity.pdbx_description
1 polymer ?
#
loop_
_entity_poly.entity_id
_entity_poly.type
_entity_poly.pdbx_seq_one_letter_code
_entity_poly.pdbx_strand_id
1 'polypeptide(L)'
;MAIMKNGLLYGRVGNQLYYVRGGVQHVRALIKKQKRLPSPKQAQQFERMRQVNSFLSPLKQIIRHTCEPDKGLLSGMNRAMQQIFRAALATEEDGKIVIDPALVKVSMGSLANVYVSKVEVLNGIARAEWIVNPFLDYYPVYLLAYNVEQQIVQLSSGGDLSSQGLLTMELNEEIKTGLVHLYVYTSDRQRAAFSDSTYAGSVSCESNDQ
;
A
#
# COMPACT_ATOMS: atom_id res chain seq x y z
N MET A 1 -27.38 -9.32 21.69
CA MET A 1 -28.17 -8.19 22.23
C MET A 1 -27.91 -7.00 21.33
N ALA A 2 -28.88 -6.19 20.99
CA ALA A 2 -28.71 -4.98 20.22
C ALA A 2 -28.58 -3.78 21.15
N ILE A 3 -27.81 -2.79 20.74
CA ILE A 3 -27.56 -1.54 21.47
C ILE A 3 -27.95 -0.38 20.56
N MET A 4 -28.63 0.61 21.10
CA MET A 4 -28.93 1.85 20.39
C MET A 4 -27.86 2.90 20.71
N LYS A 5 -27.24 3.49 19.67
CA LYS A 5 -26.30 4.61 19.79
C LYS A 5 -26.69 5.68 18.77
N ASN A 6 -26.85 6.92 19.23
CA ASN A 6 -27.21 8.07 18.36
C ASN A 6 -28.43 7.79 17.46
N GLY A 7 -29.47 7.16 17.99
CA GLY A 7 -30.68 6.82 17.22
C GLY A 7 -30.54 5.62 16.25
N LEU A 8 -29.37 5.00 16.16
CA LEU A 8 -29.09 3.87 15.26
C LEU A 8 -28.92 2.58 16.07
N LEU A 9 -29.47 1.49 15.55
CA LEU A 9 -29.40 0.14 16.14
C LEU A 9 -28.13 -0.57 15.69
N TYR A 10 -27.44 -1.20 16.65
CA TYR A 10 -26.26 -2.04 16.42
C TYR A 10 -26.45 -3.39 17.09
N GLY A 11 -26.15 -4.46 16.39
CA GLY A 11 -26.16 -5.78 16.92
C GLY A 11 -27.35 -6.64 16.46
N ARG A 12 -27.61 -7.72 17.17
CA ARG A 12 -28.60 -8.72 16.79
C ARG A 12 -29.95 -8.49 17.49
N VAL A 13 -31.01 -8.47 16.67
CA VAL A 13 -32.43 -8.51 17.13
C VAL A 13 -33.11 -9.69 16.43
N GLY A 14 -33.44 -10.72 17.19
CA GLY A 14 -34.05 -11.93 16.63
C GLY A 14 -33.18 -12.58 15.53
N ASN A 15 -33.69 -12.66 14.33
CA ASN A 15 -33.01 -13.21 13.15
C ASN A 15 -32.39 -12.12 12.24
N GLN A 16 -32.29 -10.90 12.74
CA GLN A 16 -31.74 -9.76 12.00
C GLN A 16 -30.49 -9.19 12.68
N LEU A 17 -29.53 -8.75 11.87
CA LEU A 17 -28.33 -8.03 12.30
C LEU A 17 -28.38 -6.61 11.77
N TYR A 18 -28.32 -5.67 12.71
CA TYR A 18 -28.27 -4.22 12.45
C TYR A 18 -26.85 -3.73 12.54
N TYR A 19 -26.39 -2.97 11.54
CA TYR A 19 -25.07 -2.35 11.52
C TYR A 19 -25.11 -1.03 10.74
N VAL A 20 -24.14 -0.17 10.98
CA VAL A 20 -24.02 1.13 10.30
C VAL A 20 -22.79 1.11 9.42
N ARG A 21 -22.93 1.56 8.19
CA ARG A 21 -21.82 1.72 7.23
C ARG A 21 -21.98 3.06 6.51
N GLY A 22 -20.93 3.91 6.56
CA GLY A 22 -20.98 5.23 5.96
C GLY A 22 -22.09 6.13 6.51
N GLY A 23 -22.44 6.02 7.81
CA GLY A 23 -23.51 6.78 8.43
C GLY A 23 -24.94 6.24 8.17
N VAL A 24 -25.09 5.25 7.28
CA VAL A 24 -26.37 4.65 6.93
C VAL A 24 -26.59 3.34 7.68
N GLN A 25 -27.80 3.17 8.25
CA GLN A 25 -28.18 1.94 8.92
C GLN A 25 -28.55 0.87 7.90
N HIS A 26 -27.93 -0.30 8.07
CA HIS A 26 -28.20 -1.49 7.27
C HIS A 26 -28.77 -2.62 8.15
N VAL A 27 -29.64 -3.41 7.56
CA VAL A 27 -30.22 -4.59 8.18
C VAL A 27 -30.02 -5.78 7.26
N ARG A 28 -29.58 -6.90 7.81
CA ARG A 28 -29.50 -8.17 7.07
C ARG A 28 -30.05 -9.33 7.89
N ALA A 29 -30.57 -10.32 7.21
CA ALA A 29 -30.93 -11.58 7.86
C ALA A 29 -29.68 -12.31 8.34
N LEU A 30 -29.78 -12.98 9.49
CA LEU A 30 -28.74 -13.89 9.98
C LEU A 30 -28.73 -15.15 9.13
N ILE A 31 -27.69 -15.30 8.32
CA ILE A 31 -27.50 -16.53 7.56
C ILE A 31 -26.90 -17.58 8.50
N LYS A 32 -27.57 -18.75 8.61
CA LYS A 32 -27.00 -19.90 9.30
C LYS A 32 -25.72 -20.30 8.55
N LYS A 33 -24.55 -20.23 9.22
CA LYS A 33 -23.29 -20.67 8.65
C LYS A 33 -23.39 -22.14 8.25
N GLN A 34 -23.52 -22.43 6.97
CA GLN A 34 -23.34 -23.77 6.47
C GLN A 34 -21.84 -24.06 6.39
N LYS A 35 -21.39 -25.12 7.06
CA LYS A 35 -20.03 -25.64 6.95
C LYS A 35 -19.87 -26.33 5.58
N ARG A 36 -19.75 -25.54 4.51
CA ARG A 36 -19.42 -26.07 3.18
C ARG A 36 -17.94 -25.84 2.94
N LEU A 37 -17.25 -26.84 2.42
CA LEU A 37 -15.91 -26.67 1.92
C LEU A 37 -15.95 -25.71 0.71
N PRO A 38 -14.99 -24.80 0.58
CA PRO A 38 -14.93 -23.90 -0.57
C PRO A 38 -14.73 -24.70 -1.86
N SER A 39 -15.36 -24.26 -2.93
CA SER A 39 -15.06 -24.83 -4.25
C SER A 39 -13.59 -24.52 -4.64
N PRO A 40 -12.99 -25.27 -5.59
CA PRO A 40 -11.62 -25.00 -6.02
C PRO A 40 -11.40 -23.55 -6.46
N LYS A 41 -12.34 -22.95 -7.18
CA LYS A 41 -12.30 -21.53 -7.58
C LYS A 41 -12.35 -20.58 -6.37
N GLN A 42 -13.16 -20.89 -5.37
CA GLN A 42 -13.23 -20.10 -4.13
C GLN A 42 -11.93 -20.23 -3.33
N ALA A 43 -11.37 -21.44 -3.24
CA ALA A 43 -10.08 -21.66 -2.56
C ALA A 43 -8.96 -20.85 -3.22
N GLN A 44 -8.88 -20.84 -4.55
CA GLN A 44 -7.93 -20.03 -5.30
C GLN A 44 -8.13 -18.52 -5.05
N GLN A 45 -9.38 -18.06 -5.02
CA GLN A 45 -9.66 -16.65 -4.73
C GLN A 45 -9.30 -16.25 -3.28
N PHE A 46 -9.49 -17.15 -2.33
CA PHE A 46 -9.05 -16.92 -0.95
C PHE A 46 -7.53 -16.84 -0.85
N GLU A 47 -6.82 -17.70 -1.60
CA GLU A 47 -5.36 -17.64 -1.64
C GLU A 47 -4.86 -16.33 -2.24
N ARG A 48 -5.43 -15.88 -3.36
CA ARG A 48 -5.13 -14.55 -3.95
C ARG A 48 -5.33 -13.42 -2.93
N MET A 49 -6.47 -13.43 -2.24
CA MET A 49 -6.77 -12.45 -1.21
C MET A 49 -5.77 -12.50 -0.05
N ARG A 50 -5.36 -13.70 0.36
CA ARG A 50 -4.38 -13.90 1.43
C ARG A 50 -3.02 -13.31 1.05
N GLN A 51 -2.52 -13.58 -0.16
CA GLN A 51 -1.25 -13.07 -0.67
C GLN A 51 -1.27 -11.54 -0.74
N VAL A 52 -2.32 -10.94 -1.31
CA VAL A 52 -2.45 -9.48 -1.39
C VAL A 52 -2.52 -8.85 -0.01
N ASN A 53 -3.27 -9.42 0.93
CA ASN A 53 -3.34 -8.91 2.30
C ASN A 53 -2.00 -9.03 3.03
N SER A 54 -1.27 -10.13 2.86
CA SER A 54 0.07 -10.33 3.42
C SER A 54 1.02 -9.26 2.90
N PHE A 55 1.06 -9.06 1.58
CA PHE A 55 1.91 -8.04 0.95
C PHE A 55 1.59 -6.61 1.45
N LEU A 56 0.31 -6.27 1.58
CA LEU A 56 -0.13 -4.93 2.00
C LEU A 56 -0.08 -4.71 3.51
N SER A 57 0.09 -5.75 4.31
CA SER A 57 0.03 -5.66 5.78
C SER A 57 1.03 -4.64 6.36
N PRO A 58 2.33 -4.67 6.01
CA PRO A 58 3.30 -3.70 6.50
C PRO A 58 3.04 -2.28 5.97
N LEU A 59 2.51 -2.17 4.76
CA LEU A 59 2.22 -0.90 4.08
C LEU A 59 0.91 -0.24 4.55
N LYS A 60 0.12 -0.91 5.38
CA LYS A 60 -1.26 -0.51 5.70
C LYS A 60 -1.41 0.92 6.24
N GLN A 61 -0.49 1.35 7.09
CA GLN A 61 -0.54 2.72 7.65
C GLN A 61 -0.27 3.76 6.55
N ILE A 62 0.74 3.53 5.73
CA ILE A 62 1.12 4.42 4.63
C ILE A 62 -0.03 4.51 3.63
N ILE A 63 -0.49 3.37 3.10
CA ILE A 63 -1.57 3.30 2.10
C ILE A 63 -2.86 3.98 2.54
N ARG A 64 -3.20 3.93 3.82
CA ARG A 64 -4.39 4.62 4.34
C ARG A 64 -4.31 6.14 4.20
N HIS A 65 -3.12 6.70 4.18
CA HIS A 65 -2.88 8.12 4.02
C HIS A 65 -2.60 8.51 2.57
N THR A 66 -1.82 7.69 1.85
CA THR A 66 -1.31 8.03 0.52
C THR A 66 -2.21 7.61 -0.64
N CYS A 67 -3.12 6.66 -0.42
CA CYS A 67 -4.11 6.30 -1.43
C CYS A 67 -5.39 7.06 -1.16
N GLU A 68 -5.62 8.11 -1.95
CA GLU A 68 -6.84 8.90 -1.86
C GLU A 68 -8.08 8.00 -2.04
N PRO A 69 -9.09 8.09 -1.16
CA PRO A 69 -10.33 7.36 -1.36
C PRO A 69 -11.00 7.86 -2.64
N ASP A 70 -11.44 6.92 -3.47
CA ASP A 70 -12.25 7.27 -4.63
C ASP A 70 -13.58 7.86 -4.15
N LYS A 71 -14.07 8.92 -4.81
CA LYS A 71 -15.21 9.74 -4.40
C LYS A 71 -16.36 8.92 -3.81
N GLY A 72 -16.28 8.65 -2.51
CA GLY A 72 -17.36 8.17 -1.65
C GLY A 72 -17.51 6.66 -1.45
N LEU A 73 -16.78 5.75 -2.11
CA LEU A 73 -17.12 4.32 -2.04
C LEU A 73 -15.97 3.37 -1.60
N LEU A 74 -14.74 3.66 -1.91
CA LEU A 74 -13.61 2.76 -1.59
C LEU A 74 -12.63 3.45 -0.64
N SER A 75 -12.27 2.77 0.44
CA SER A 75 -11.15 3.19 1.28
C SER A 75 -9.83 3.08 0.49
N GLY A 76 -8.80 3.88 0.85
CA GLY A 76 -7.48 3.80 0.22
C GLY A 76 -6.93 2.38 0.17
N MET A 77 -7.14 1.60 1.23
CA MET A 77 -6.75 0.19 1.27
C MET A 77 -7.46 -0.67 0.21
N ASN A 78 -8.77 -0.48 0.03
CA ASN A 78 -9.52 -1.20 -1.00
C ASN A 78 -9.07 -0.79 -2.41
N ARG A 79 -8.71 0.48 -2.59
CA ARG A 79 -8.16 0.98 -3.86
C ARG A 79 -6.80 0.35 -4.17
N ALA A 80 -5.90 0.26 -3.18
CA ALA A 80 -4.63 -0.43 -3.33
C ALA A 80 -4.80 -1.91 -3.65
N MET A 81 -5.68 -2.61 -2.94
CA MET A 81 -6.01 -4.01 -3.25
C MET A 81 -6.53 -4.16 -4.68
N GLN A 82 -7.46 -3.32 -5.10
CA GLN A 82 -8.00 -3.36 -6.46
C GLN A 82 -6.90 -3.13 -7.52
N GLN A 83 -5.97 -2.23 -7.27
CA GLN A 83 -4.84 -1.96 -8.14
C GLN A 83 -3.93 -3.20 -8.28
N ILE A 84 -3.58 -3.87 -7.17
CA ILE A 84 -2.77 -5.10 -7.21
C ILE A 84 -3.50 -6.21 -7.97
N PHE A 85 -4.78 -6.44 -7.71
CA PHE A 85 -5.56 -7.45 -8.44
C PHE A 85 -5.63 -7.23 -9.95
N ARG A 86 -5.58 -5.97 -10.38
CA ARG A 86 -5.68 -5.60 -11.81
C ARG A 86 -4.34 -5.61 -12.51
N ALA A 87 -3.26 -5.20 -11.86
CA ALA A 87 -2.01 -4.88 -12.52
C ALA A 87 -0.81 -5.71 -12.05
N ALA A 88 -0.75 -6.08 -10.76
CA ALA A 88 0.46 -6.64 -10.16
C ALA A 88 0.36 -8.13 -9.80
N LEU A 89 -0.87 -8.69 -9.80
CA LEU A 89 -1.09 -10.09 -9.42
C LEU A 89 -1.01 -10.99 -10.65
N ALA A 90 -0.06 -11.91 -10.66
CA ALA A 90 0.09 -12.95 -11.67
C ALA A 90 -0.11 -14.35 -11.06
N THR A 91 -0.40 -15.31 -11.91
CA THR A 91 -0.38 -16.73 -11.53
C THR A 91 0.61 -17.42 -12.44
N GLU A 92 1.65 -18.02 -11.89
CA GLU A 92 2.67 -18.77 -12.61
C GLU A 92 2.09 -20.09 -13.15
N GLU A 93 2.82 -20.75 -14.03
CA GLU A 93 2.38 -22.01 -14.68
C GLU A 93 2.16 -23.15 -13.68
N ASP A 94 2.88 -23.15 -12.59
CA ASP A 94 2.72 -24.08 -11.46
C ASP A 94 1.50 -23.78 -10.56
N GLY A 95 0.75 -22.73 -10.87
CA GLY A 95 -0.41 -22.27 -10.10
C GLY A 95 -0.06 -21.38 -8.91
N LYS A 96 1.21 -21.04 -8.70
CA LYS A 96 1.66 -20.13 -7.64
C LYS A 96 1.22 -18.70 -7.94
N ILE A 97 0.72 -18.04 -6.93
CA ILE A 97 0.30 -16.65 -7.03
C ILE A 97 1.48 -15.76 -6.63
N VAL A 98 1.86 -14.86 -7.54
CA VAL A 98 2.99 -13.94 -7.35
C VAL A 98 2.50 -12.51 -7.52
N ILE A 99 3.03 -11.62 -6.71
CA ILE A 99 2.82 -10.17 -6.82
C ILE A 99 4.11 -9.57 -7.34
N ASP A 100 4.03 -8.86 -8.46
CA ASP A 100 5.16 -8.10 -9.00
C ASP A 100 5.26 -6.74 -8.29
N PRO A 101 6.28 -6.53 -7.45
CA PRO A 101 6.44 -5.28 -6.71
C PRO A 101 6.62 -4.07 -7.63
N ALA A 102 7.17 -4.26 -8.84
CA ALA A 102 7.38 -3.17 -9.79
C ALA A 102 6.06 -2.55 -10.29
N LEU A 103 4.99 -3.34 -10.29
CA LEU A 103 3.67 -2.90 -10.72
C LEU A 103 2.76 -2.42 -9.57
N VAL A 104 3.22 -2.54 -8.32
CA VAL A 104 2.44 -2.10 -7.16
C VAL A 104 2.53 -0.59 -6.98
N LYS A 105 1.41 0.05 -6.69
CA LYS A 105 1.35 1.45 -6.27
C LYS A 105 1.15 1.54 -4.76
N VAL A 106 2.08 2.19 -4.08
CA VAL A 106 2.04 2.45 -2.62
C VAL A 106 1.43 3.81 -2.29
N SER A 107 1.27 4.64 -3.32
CA SER A 107 0.56 5.93 -3.26
C SER A 107 -0.24 6.11 -4.54
N MET A 108 -1.43 6.66 -4.43
CA MET A 108 -2.34 6.93 -5.56
C MET A 108 -3.10 8.22 -5.33
N GLY A 109 -2.79 9.22 -6.11
CA GLY A 109 -3.39 10.55 -6.02
C GLY A 109 -3.28 11.33 -7.31
N SER A 110 -3.59 12.61 -7.25
CA SER A 110 -3.68 13.50 -8.42
C SER A 110 -2.48 14.41 -8.61
N LEU A 111 -1.54 14.46 -7.64
CA LEU A 111 -0.36 15.30 -7.78
C LEU A 111 0.61 14.74 -8.81
N ALA A 112 1.37 15.63 -9.42
CA ALA A 112 2.50 15.24 -10.26
C ALA A 112 3.62 14.63 -9.41
N ASN A 113 4.22 13.53 -9.89
CA ASN A 113 5.40 12.95 -9.28
C ASN A 113 6.68 13.45 -9.95
N VAL A 114 7.82 13.29 -9.25
CA VAL A 114 9.13 13.53 -9.82
C VAL A 114 9.51 12.41 -10.80
N TYR A 115 10.29 12.74 -11.81
CA TYR A 115 10.85 11.75 -12.73
C TYR A 115 12.17 11.22 -12.18
N VAL A 116 12.12 10.05 -11.57
CA VAL A 116 13.31 9.39 -10.99
C VAL A 116 14.25 8.97 -12.12
N SER A 117 15.48 9.46 -12.08
CA SER A 117 16.52 9.17 -13.06
C SER A 117 17.47 8.05 -12.61
N LYS A 118 17.75 7.98 -11.31
CA LYS A 118 18.68 7.00 -10.73
C LYS A 118 18.26 6.64 -9.30
N VAL A 119 18.43 5.37 -8.95
CA VAL A 119 18.31 4.88 -7.58
C VAL A 119 19.46 3.93 -7.30
N GLU A 120 20.09 4.09 -6.14
CA GLU A 120 21.16 3.22 -5.67
C GLU A 120 21.11 3.07 -4.16
N VAL A 121 21.65 1.98 -3.66
CA VAL A 121 21.92 1.79 -2.24
C VAL A 121 23.41 1.52 -2.07
N LEU A 122 24.08 2.39 -1.34
CA LEU A 122 25.51 2.30 -1.06
C LEU A 122 25.71 2.43 0.45
N ASN A 123 26.45 1.50 1.03
CA ASN A 123 26.78 1.49 2.47
C ASN A 123 25.54 1.64 3.38
N GLY A 124 24.42 1.02 3.00
CA GLY A 124 23.18 1.11 3.76
C GLY A 124 22.42 2.44 3.61
N ILE A 125 22.83 3.30 2.69
CA ILE A 125 22.15 4.56 2.37
C ILE A 125 21.45 4.39 1.02
N ALA A 126 20.11 4.47 1.03
CA ALA A 126 19.31 4.56 -0.19
C ALA A 126 19.32 5.99 -0.71
N ARG A 127 19.60 6.13 -2.00
CA ARG A 127 19.70 7.42 -2.68
C ARG A 127 18.82 7.39 -3.92
N ALA A 128 17.95 8.39 -4.05
CA ALA A 128 17.11 8.60 -5.22
C ALA A 128 17.43 9.97 -5.83
N GLU A 129 17.70 9.98 -7.12
CA GLU A 129 17.93 11.19 -7.91
C GLU A 129 16.81 11.34 -8.93
N TRP A 130 16.39 12.56 -9.18
CA TRP A 130 15.36 12.87 -10.17
C TRP A 130 15.70 14.13 -10.96
N ILE A 131 15.08 14.23 -12.11
CA ILE A 131 15.20 15.43 -12.96
C ILE A 131 14.34 16.52 -12.32
N VAL A 132 14.99 17.63 -11.94
CA VAL A 132 14.30 18.80 -11.41
C VAL A 132 13.46 19.45 -12.51
N ASN A 133 12.17 19.57 -12.29
CA ASN A 133 11.27 20.28 -13.17
C ASN A 133 10.97 21.67 -12.57
N PRO A 134 11.37 22.78 -13.19
CA PRO A 134 11.17 24.12 -12.66
C PRO A 134 9.69 24.54 -12.60
N PHE A 135 8.80 23.80 -13.27
CA PHE A 135 7.35 24.04 -13.28
C PHE A 135 6.60 23.20 -12.23
N LEU A 136 7.29 22.26 -11.57
CA LEU A 136 6.71 21.56 -10.42
C LEU A 136 6.91 22.42 -9.19
N ASP A 137 5.82 22.75 -8.54
CA ASP A 137 5.86 23.39 -7.24
C ASP A 137 6.69 22.55 -6.26
N TYR A 138 7.22 23.20 -5.24
CA TYR A 138 8.11 22.61 -4.23
C TYR A 138 7.36 21.58 -3.36
N TYR A 139 7.06 20.42 -3.94
CA TYR A 139 6.41 19.32 -3.23
C TYR A 139 7.46 18.49 -2.46
N PRO A 140 7.17 18.13 -1.19
CA PRO A 140 7.94 17.12 -0.47
C PRO A 140 7.98 15.80 -1.22
N VAL A 141 9.18 15.25 -1.39
CA VAL A 141 9.42 13.94 -2.00
C VAL A 141 9.67 12.91 -0.90
N TYR A 142 9.10 11.74 -1.05
CA TYR A 142 9.26 10.62 -0.12
C TYR A 142 9.86 9.43 -0.82
N LEU A 143 10.83 8.80 -0.16
CA LEU A 143 11.39 7.51 -0.55
C LEU A 143 10.89 6.45 0.43
N LEU A 144 10.30 5.39 -0.11
CA LEU A 144 9.82 4.24 0.64
C LEU A 144 10.65 3.03 0.24
N ALA A 145 11.24 2.36 1.22
CA ALA A 145 11.92 1.10 1.08
C ALA A 145 11.03 -0.02 1.64
N TYR A 146 10.87 -1.10 0.89
CA TYR A 146 10.08 -2.25 1.28
C TYR A 146 10.82 -3.55 1.02
N ASN A 147 11.09 -4.29 2.08
CA ASN A 147 11.57 -5.66 2.01
C ASN A 147 10.38 -6.61 2.15
N VAL A 148 10.03 -7.28 1.03
CA VAL A 148 8.86 -8.17 0.97
C VAL A 148 9.07 -9.43 1.79
N GLU A 149 10.28 -9.97 1.82
CA GLU A 149 10.61 -11.21 2.54
C GLU A 149 10.55 -11.00 4.06
N GLN A 150 11.14 -9.90 4.53
CA GLN A 150 11.16 -9.54 5.95
C GLN A 150 9.85 -8.88 6.41
N GLN A 151 8.97 -8.49 5.48
CA GLN A 151 7.74 -7.74 5.79
C GLN A 151 8.02 -6.41 6.49
N ILE A 152 9.13 -5.75 6.17
CA ILE A 152 9.58 -4.51 6.80
C ILE A 152 9.49 -3.36 5.79
N VAL A 153 8.96 -2.24 6.27
CA VAL A 153 8.83 -1.00 5.50
C VAL A 153 9.51 0.12 6.24
N GLN A 154 10.27 0.92 5.50
CA GLN A 154 10.84 2.16 6.00
C GLN A 154 10.48 3.31 5.06
N LEU A 155 10.08 4.42 5.64
CA LEU A 155 9.76 5.65 4.94
C LEU A 155 10.78 6.71 5.32
N SER A 156 11.24 7.51 4.35
CA SER A 156 12.08 8.67 4.62
C SER A 156 11.33 9.64 5.55
N SER A 157 12.08 10.37 6.37
CA SER A 157 11.51 11.37 7.30
C SER A 157 10.71 12.46 6.58
N GLY A 158 10.92 12.58 5.28
CA GLY A 158 10.23 13.51 4.38
C GLY A 158 10.73 14.93 4.56
N GLY A 159 10.65 15.71 3.51
CA GLY A 159 11.00 17.12 3.57
C GLY A 159 11.94 17.59 2.49
N ASP A 160 12.58 16.66 1.79
CA ASP A 160 13.37 17.06 0.63
C ASP A 160 12.44 17.50 -0.49
N LEU A 161 12.64 18.73 -0.94
CA LEU A 161 11.77 19.33 -1.93
C LEU A 161 12.09 18.81 -3.32
N SER A 162 11.09 18.74 -4.17
CA SER A 162 11.25 18.33 -5.57
C SER A 162 12.32 19.15 -6.35
N SER A 163 12.60 20.38 -5.89
CA SER A 163 13.64 21.25 -6.44
C SER A 163 15.07 20.83 -6.09
N GLN A 164 15.29 19.95 -5.12
CA GLN A 164 16.63 19.54 -4.70
C GLN A 164 17.26 18.49 -5.63
N GLY A 165 16.44 17.72 -6.34
CA GLY A 165 16.89 16.70 -7.29
C GLY A 165 17.48 15.44 -6.66
N LEU A 166 17.55 15.37 -5.34
CA LEU A 166 18.19 14.30 -4.60
C LEU A 166 17.51 14.09 -3.24
N LEU A 167 17.35 12.84 -2.86
CA LEU A 167 16.94 12.42 -1.50
C LEU A 167 17.80 11.22 -1.08
N THR A 168 18.23 11.26 0.18
CA THR A 168 18.96 10.16 0.81
C THR A 168 18.21 9.66 2.05
N MET A 169 18.25 8.36 2.27
CA MET A 169 17.64 7.71 3.43
C MET A 169 18.58 6.63 3.95
N GLU A 170 18.99 6.73 5.20
CA GLU A 170 19.71 5.66 5.87
C GLU A 170 18.75 4.51 6.16
N LEU A 171 19.10 3.31 5.69
CA LEU A 171 18.28 2.11 5.90
C LEU A 171 18.58 1.52 7.29
N ASN A 172 17.54 1.12 7.99
CA ASN A 172 17.66 0.39 9.25
C ASN A 172 18.29 -0.98 9.01
N GLU A 173 19.03 -1.51 9.99
CA GLU A 173 19.70 -2.81 9.87
C GLU A 173 18.74 -3.95 9.50
N GLU A 174 17.53 -3.92 10.05
CA GLU A 174 16.52 -4.94 9.79
C GLU A 174 16.07 -5.02 8.32
N ILE A 175 16.12 -3.91 7.57
CA ILE A 175 15.71 -3.88 6.15
C ILE A 175 16.87 -4.16 5.20
N LYS A 176 18.12 -4.10 5.67
CA LYS A 176 19.35 -4.26 4.88
C LYS A 176 19.63 -5.70 4.43
N THR A 177 18.77 -6.65 4.69
CA THR A 177 18.96 -8.06 4.32
C THR A 177 18.08 -8.44 3.14
N GLY A 178 18.68 -8.99 2.07
CA GLY A 178 17.94 -9.46 0.90
C GLY A 178 17.52 -8.37 -0.07
N LEU A 179 16.38 -8.57 -0.76
CA LEU A 179 15.93 -7.68 -1.81
C LEU A 179 15.02 -6.57 -1.27
N VAL A 180 15.44 -5.33 -1.47
CA VAL A 180 14.69 -4.13 -1.06
C VAL A 180 14.13 -3.43 -2.27
N HIS A 181 12.82 -3.22 -2.30
CA HIS A 181 12.11 -2.48 -3.33
C HIS A 181 11.96 -1.01 -2.92
N LEU A 182 12.22 -0.11 -3.86
CA LEU A 182 12.22 1.33 -3.62
C LEU A 182 11.11 2.00 -4.43
N TYR A 183 10.33 2.85 -3.76
CA TYR A 183 9.23 3.63 -4.36
C TYR A 183 9.40 5.09 -4.02
N VAL A 184 9.08 5.96 -4.97
CA VAL A 184 9.13 7.42 -4.80
C VAL A 184 7.74 7.99 -5.07
N TYR A 185 7.30 8.92 -4.23
CA TYR A 185 6.08 9.69 -4.42
C TYR A 185 6.21 11.08 -3.80
N THR A 186 5.35 11.97 -4.21
CA THR A 186 5.28 13.35 -3.70
C THR A 186 4.01 13.57 -2.90
N SER A 187 4.01 14.56 -2.02
CA SER A 187 2.81 15.06 -1.36
C SER A 187 2.73 16.58 -1.43
N ASP A 188 1.58 17.14 -1.13
CA ASP A 188 1.49 18.54 -0.80
C ASP A 188 2.11 18.82 0.57
N ARG A 189 2.33 20.11 0.90
CA ARG A 189 2.94 20.52 2.18
C ARG A 189 2.07 20.15 3.41
N GLN A 190 0.78 20.02 3.21
CA GLN A 190 -0.18 19.66 4.26
C GLN A 190 -0.38 18.15 4.39
N ARG A 191 0.21 17.36 3.49
CA ARG A 191 0.01 15.90 3.37
C ARG A 191 -1.46 15.52 3.19
N ALA A 192 -2.21 16.36 2.52
CA ALA A 192 -3.62 16.14 2.20
C ALA A 192 -3.82 15.53 0.81
N ALA A 193 -2.89 15.79 -0.13
CA ALA A 193 -2.89 15.23 -1.48
C ALA A 193 -1.53 14.57 -1.78
N PHE A 194 -1.55 13.55 -2.63
CA PHE A 194 -0.39 12.75 -2.99
C PHE A 194 -0.32 12.52 -4.50
N SER A 195 0.85 12.13 -4.97
CA SER A 195 1.02 11.63 -6.34
C SER A 195 0.80 10.12 -6.42
N ASP A 196 0.66 9.61 -7.62
CA ASP A 196 0.91 8.19 -7.87
C ASP A 196 2.37 7.87 -7.54
N SER A 197 2.64 6.73 -6.90
CA SER A 197 4.02 6.30 -6.66
C SER A 197 4.65 5.74 -7.93
N THR A 198 5.95 6.02 -8.09
CA THR A 198 6.81 5.41 -9.11
C THR A 198 7.69 4.36 -8.45
N TYR A 199 7.71 3.17 -9.03
CA TYR A 199 8.71 2.16 -8.66
C TYR A 199 10.08 2.61 -9.18
N ALA A 200 11.02 2.76 -8.25
CA ALA A 200 12.34 3.29 -8.55
C ALA A 200 13.38 2.19 -8.81
N GLY A 201 13.08 0.96 -8.42
CA GLY A 201 13.94 -0.19 -8.61
C GLY A 201 14.01 -1.10 -7.38
N SER A 202 14.80 -2.16 -7.50
CA SER A 202 15.16 -3.02 -6.37
C SER A 202 16.67 -3.10 -6.24
N VAL A 203 17.14 -3.22 -5.00
CA VAL A 203 18.54 -3.36 -4.67
C VAL A 203 18.73 -4.54 -3.74
N SER A 204 19.69 -5.41 -4.06
CA SER A 204 20.12 -6.47 -3.15
C SER A 204 21.07 -5.88 -2.12
N CYS A 205 20.68 -5.92 -0.86
CA CYS A 205 21.54 -5.56 0.25
C CYS A 205 22.22 -6.85 0.74
N GLU A 206 23.53 -6.98 0.47
CA GLU A 206 24.31 -8.08 1.03
C GLU A 206 24.53 -7.82 2.52
N SER A 207 24.29 -8.83 3.34
CA SER A 207 24.73 -8.80 4.74
C SER A 207 26.27 -8.74 4.74
N ASN A 208 26.82 -7.63 5.19
CA ASN A 208 28.25 -7.58 5.55
C ASN A 208 28.43 -8.45 6.82
N ASP A 209 28.55 -9.77 6.63
CA ASP A 209 29.18 -10.63 7.63
C ASP A 209 30.68 -10.31 7.66
N GLN A 210 31.08 -9.45 8.57
CA GLN A 210 32.45 -9.37 9.08
C GLN A 210 32.47 -9.73 10.55
#